data_3a983c828dfc522e85652c1f7aecf9ec
#
_entry.id   3a983c828dfc522e85652c1f7aecf9ec
#
_cell.length_a   1.000
_cell.length_b   1.000
_cell.length_c   1.000
_cell.angle_alpha   90.00
_cell.angle_beta   90.00
_cell.angle_gamma   90.00
#
_symmetry.space_group_name_H-M   'P 1'
#
loop_
_entity.id
_entity.type
_entity.pdbx_description
1 polymer ?
#
loop_
_entity_poly.entity_id
_entity_poly.type
_entity_poly.pdbx_seq_one_letter_code
_entity_poly.pdbx_strand_id
1 'polypeptide(L)'
;MSQLAILEAFAELQDTRRRAGQRHNLALCLALFTLAIAAGNQGFLAIGDWIFSYREQLIDLFKPPKNRLPSYSTIRRSLLLIDHEQYSACLARFFDVQPMVGETIGLDGKCLRGSYQLEDNNPYSQPHPAIMLVSAYIVERGLILEPFEVDAKPNEIKAIPELIQRLALKGVVFAFDAINTQKKLVS
;
A
#
# COMPACT_ATOMS: atom_id res chain seq x y z
N MET A 1 20.13 16.07 -15.19
CA MET A 1 19.67 16.22 -13.78
C MET A 1 19.26 14.83 -13.31
N SER A 2 19.83 14.34 -12.25
CA SER A 2 19.44 13.04 -11.69
C SER A 2 17.99 13.13 -11.22
N GLN A 3 17.13 12.30 -11.77
CA GLN A 3 15.75 12.17 -11.34
C GLN A 3 15.77 11.48 -9.96
N LEU A 4 14.93 11.93 -9.03
CA LEU A 4 14.89 11.30 -7.71
C LEU A 4 14.35 9.87 -7.84
N ALA A 5 15.04 8.90 -7.26
CA ALA A 5 14.68 7.48 -7.34
C ALA A 5 13.23 7.19 -6.93
N ILE A 6 12.71 7.93 -5.95
CA ILE A 6 11.30 7.79 -5.53
C ILE A 6 10.31 8.25 -6.62
N LEU A 7 10.65 9.24 -7.44
CA LEU A 7 9.81 9.65 -8.57
C LEU A 7 9.88 8.61 -9.70
N GLU A 8 11.05 8.04 -9.93
CA GLU A 8 11.27 6.97 -10.92
C GLU A 8 10.47 5.73 -10.55
N ALA A 9 10.43 5.38 -9.26
CA ALA A 9 9.66 4.23 -8.77
C ALA A 9 8.17 4.27 -9.15
N PHE A 10 7.59 5.47 -9.23
CA PHE A 10 6.18 5.66 -9.57
C PHE A 10 5.93 6.15 -11.00
N ALA A 11 6.97 6.31 -11.82
CA ALA A 11 6.85 6.89 -13.16
C ALA A 11 6.03 6.04 -14.13
N GLU A 12 6.04 4.71 -13.95
CA GLU A 12 5.34 3.75 -14.82
C GLU A 12 3.85 3.59 -14.46
N LEU A 13 3.41 4.10 -13.30
CA LEU A 13 2.02 3.98 -12.88
C LEU A 13 1.09 4.79 -13.76
N GLN A 14 0.04 4.17 -14.26
CA GLN A 14 -0.94 4.81 -15.11
C GLN A 14 -1.76 5.85 -14.32
N ASP A 15 -1.74 7.09 -14.77
CA ASP A 15 -2.55 8.17 -14.20
C ASP A 15 -3.98 8.13 -14.76
N THR A 16 -4.89 7.50 -14.06
CA THR A 16 -6.30 7.36 -14.43
C THR A 16 -7.15 8.59 -14.08
N ARG A 17 -6.54 9.64 -13.48
CA ARG A 17 -7.25 10.88 -13.13
C ARG A 17 -7.66 11.63 -14.38
N ARG A 18 -8.80 12.34 -14.30
CA ARG A 18 -9.22 13.27 -15.37
C ARG A 18 -8.18 14.38 -15.54
N ARG A 19 -8.01 14.93 -16.75
CA ARG A 19 -7.05 16.01 -17.07
C ARG A 19 -7.08 17.18 -16.07
N ALA A 20 -8.26 17.60 -15.62
CA ALA A 20 -8.40 18.64 -14.60
C ALA A 20 -7.78 18.26 -13.24
N GLY A 21 -7.66 16.96 -12.93
CA GLY A 21 -7.03 16.42 -11.71
C GLY A 21 -5.52 16.20 -11.84
N GLN A 22 -4.94 16.32 -13.02
CA GLN A 22 -3.53 16.05 -13.32
C GLN A 22 -2.61 17.29 -13.22
N ARG A 23 -3.05 18.34 -12.54
CA ARG A 23 -2.24 19.56 -12.31
C ARG A 23 -0.89 19.24 -11.67
N HIS A 24 -0.86 18.26 -10.79
CA HIS A 24 0.34 17.71 -10.18
C HIS A 24 0.57 16.31 -10.75
N ASN A 25 1.82 15.98 -11.08
CA ASN A 25 2.21 14.66 -11.53
C ASN A 25 1.81 13.60 -10.48
N LEU A 26 1.34 12.44 -10.93
CA LEU A 26 0.96 11.34 -10.05
C LEU A 26 2.15 10.87 -9.20
N ALA A 27 3.32 10.66 -9.81
CA ALA A 27 4.52 10.24 -9.12
C ALA A 27 4.91 11.21 -7.98
N LEU A 28 4.75 12.52 -8.17
CA LEU A 28 4.98 13.51 -7.11
C LEU A 28 3.96 13.36 -5.96
N CYS A 29 2.69 13.14 -6.27
CA CYS A 29 1.67 12.93 -5.24
C CYS A 29 1.98 11.70 -4.38
N LEU A 30 2.39 10.60 -5.02
CA LEU A 30 2.72 9.34 -4.37
C LEU A 30 4.03 9.43 -3.57
N ALA A 31 5.05 10.08 -4.13
CA ALA A 31 6.32 10.31 -3.44
C ALA A 31 6.13 11.13 -2.16
N LEU A 32 5.36 12.22 -2.23
CA LEU A 32 5.06 13.04 -1.05
C LEU A 32 4.25 12.28 0.00
N PHE A 33 3.29 11.48 -0.42
CA PHE A 33 2.54 10.59 0.47
C PHE A 33 3.47 9.60 1.18
N THR A 34 4.30 8.88 0.42
CA THR A 34 5.23 7.88 0.95
C THR A 34 6.20 8.51 1.95
N LEU A 35 6.79 9.66 1.62
CA LEU A 35 7.72 10.35 2.52
C LEU A 35 7.03 10.85 3.79
N ALA A 36 5.82 11.39 3.69
CA ALA A 36 5.08 11.83 4.87
C ALA A 36 4.74 10.66 5.81
N ILE A 37 4.34 9.51 5.26
CA ILE A 37 4.11 8.29 6.06
C ILE A 37 5.42 7.80 6.68
N ALA A 38 6.51 7.76 5.93
CA ALA A 38 7.83 7.38 6.44
C ALA A 38 8.32 8.32 7.55
N ALA A 39 7.92 9.60 7.52
CA ALA A 39 8.17 10.58 8.57
C ALA A 39 7.22 10.45 9.77
N GLY A 40 6.38 9.40 9.83
CA GLY A 40 5.50 9.10 10.96
C GLY A 40 4.14 9.81 10.94
N ASN A 41 3.79 10.50 9.85
CA ASN A 41 2.50 11.19 9.77
C ASN A 41 1.37 10.21 9.44
N GLN A 42 0.30 10.24 10.24
CA GLN A 42 -0.86 9.37 10.07
C GLN A 42 -2.10 10.19 9.68
N GLY A 43 -2.72 9.79 8.58
CA GLY A 43 -3.91 10.46 8.05
C GLY A 43 -3.62 11.68 7.18
N PHE A 44 -4.58 12.01 6.32
CA PHE A 44 -4.37 13.01 5.26
C PHE A 44 -4.17 14.44 5.79
N LEU A 45 -4.76 14.79 6.92
CA LEU A 45 -4.58 16.13 7.51
C LEU A 45 -3.13 16.30 7.97
N ALA A 46 -2.60 15.33 8.74
CA ALA A 46 -1.21 15.36 9.20
C ALA A 46 -0.22 15.38 8.03
N ILE A 47 -0.51 14.65 6.95
CA ILE A 47 0.27 14.70 5.71
C ILE A 47 0.25 16.11 5.11
N GLY A 48 -0.92 16.77 5.11
CA GLY A 48 -1.06 18.15 4.64
C GLY A 48 -0.23 19.13 5.46
N ASP A 49 -0.28 19.02 6.77
CA ASP A 49 0.49 19.84 7.71
C ASP A 49 2.00 19.61 7.56
N TRP A 50 2.42 18.36 7.37
CA TRP A 50 3.81 18.03 7.10
C TRP A 50 4.30 18.64 5.77
N ILE A 51 3.53 18.52 4.69
CA ILE A 51 3.86 19.15 3.41
C ILE A 51 3.95 20.69 3.53
N PHE A 52 3.07 21.29 4.31
CA PHE A 52 3.10 22.72 4.57
C PHE A 52 4.35 23.13 5.35
N SER A 53 4.68 22.41 6.42
CA SER A 53 5.83 22.69 7.28
C SER A 53 7.17 22.56 6.56
N TYR A 54 7.28 21.59 5.63
CA TYR A 54 8.50 21.34 4.86
C TYR A 54 8.43 21.85 3.42
N ARG A 55 7.53 22.82 3.17
CA ARG A 55 7.22 23.30 1.83
C ARG A 55 8.45 23.73 1.03
N GLU A 56 9.34 24.51 1.60
CA GLU A 56 10.51 25.06 0.90
C GLU A 56 11.49 23.94 0.55
N GLN A 57 11.79 23.05 1.49
CA GLN A 57 12.68 21.91 1.30
C GLN A 57 12.12 20.94 0.24
N LEU A 58 10.82 20.70 0.26
CA LEU A 58 10.16 19.82 -0.72
C LEU A 58 10.14 20.44 -2.12
N ILE A 59 9.96 21.77 -2.23
CA ILE A 59 10.05 22.47 -3.50
C ILE A 59 11.48 22.41 -4.05
N ASP A 60 12.48 22.63 -3.20
CA ASP A 60 13.88 22.55 -3.63
C ASP A 60 14.27 21.13 -4.06
N LEU A 61 13.81 20.12 -3.31
CA LEU A 61 14.07 18.72 -3.60
C LEU A 61 13.41 18.26 -4.91
N PHE A 62 12.11 18.48 -5.07
CA PHE A 62 11.32 17.95 -6.18
C PHE A 62 11.24 18.88 -7.38
N LYS A 63 11.52 20.15 -7.21
CA LYS A 63 11.44 21.21 -8.25
C LYS A 63 10.15 21.13 -9.07
N PRO A 64 8.99 21.11 -8.41
CA PRO A 64 7.73 20.92 -9.11
C PRO A 64 7.40 22.13 -10.00
N PRO A 65 6.64 21.95 -11.08
CA PRO A 65 6.22 23.04 -11.95
C PRO A 65 5.57 24.18 -11.15
N LYS A 66 5.99 25.43 -11.44
CA LYS A 66 5.50 26.65 -10.78
C LYS A 66 5.70 26.65 -9.24
N ASN A 67 6.64 25.88 -8.71
CA ASN A 67 6.90 25.73 -7.27
C ASN A 67 5.63 25.42 -6.47
N ARG A 68 4.77 24.55 -7.01
CA ARG A 68 3.50 24.17 -6.37
C ARG A 68 3.51 22.71 -5.96
N LEU A 69 3.21 22.48 -4.69
CA LEU A 69 2.97 21.15 -4.14
C LEU A 69 1.48 20.81 -4.13
N PRO A 70 1.11 19.51 -4.25
CA PRO A 70 -0.27 19.08 -4.14
C PRO A 70 -0.80 19.27 -2.70
N SER A 71 -2.07 19.58 -2.58
CA SER A 71 -2.76 19.56 -1.29
C SER A 71 -3.04 18.11 -0.86
N TYR A 72 -3.28 17.91 0.44
CA TYR A 72 -3.69 16.59 0.97
C TYR A 72 -4.92 16.02 0.27
N SER A 73 -5.88 16.87 -0.12
CA SER A 73 -7.07 16.43 -0.85
C SER A 73 -6.77 15.96 -2.28
N THR A 74 -5.73 16.51 -2.91
CA THR A 74 -5.24 16.04 -4.21
C THR A 74 -4.57 14.68 -4.06
N ILE A 75 -3.71 14.52 -3.05
CA ILE A 75 -3.04 13.25 -2.73
C ILE A 75 -4.09 12.17 -2.42
N ARG A 76 -5.07 12.47 -1.56
CA ARG A 76 -6.16 11.54 -1.23
C ARG A 76 -6.90 11.06 -2.49
N ARG A 77 -7.28 11.99 -3.38
CA ARG A 77 -7.96 11.63 -4.64
C ARG A 77 -7.09 10.80 -5.56
N SER A 78 -5.80 11.04 -5.60
CA SER A 78 -4.86 10.21 -6.36
C SER A 78 -4.84 8.78 -5.85
N LEU A 79 -4.74 8.60 -4.53
CA LEU A 79 -4.72 7.28 -3.90
C LEU A 79 -6.03 6.49 -4.05
N LEU A 80 -7.18 7.18 -4.10
CA LEU A 80 -8.48 6.53 -4.33
C LEU A 80 -8.67 6.01 -5.75
N LEU A 81 -7.87 6.46 -6.70
CA LEU A 81 -8.00 6.13 -8.12
C LEU A 81 -6.85 5.26 -8.64
N ILE A 82 -5.83 5.04 -7.84
CA ILE A 82 -4.68 4.22 -8.23
C ILE A 82 -4.99 2.75 -7.97
N ASP A 83 -4.43 1.90 -8.81
CA ASP A 83 -4.35 0.48 -8.57
C ASP A 83 -3.40 0.22 -7.39
N HIS A 84 -3.95 -0.31 -6.30
CA HIS A 84 -3.20 -0.51 -5.05
C HIS A 84 -2.15 -1.62 -5.18
N GLU A 85 -2.38 -2.66 -6.00
CA GLU A 85 -1.41 -3.74 -6.23
C GLU A 85 -0.18 -3.18 -6.96
N GLN A 86 -0.40 -2.41 -8.03
CA GLN A 86 0.70 -1.78 -8.76
C GLN A 86 1.48 -0.78 -7.89
N TYR A 87 0.78 0.00 -7.05
CA TYR A 87 1.42 0.91 -6.11
C TYR A 87 2.28 0.17 -5.09
N SER A 88 1.76 -0.90 -4.49
CA SER A 88 2.48 -1.75 -3.53
C SER A 88 3.71 -2.41 -4.17
N ALA A 89 3.57 -2.92 -5.40
CA ALA A 89 4.69 -3.49 -6.14
C ALA A 89 5.80 -2.46 -6.43
N CYS A 90 5.44 -1.21 -6.74
CA CYS A 90 6.40 -0.13 -6.90
C CYS A 90 7.15 0.18 -5.58
N LEU A 91 6.45 0.20 -4.45
CA LEU A 91 7.07 0.39 -3.14
C LEU A 91 8.00 -0.76 -2.79
N ALA A 92 7.57 -2.01 -2.97
CA ALA A 92 8.38 -3.19 -2.71
C ALA A 92 9.69 -3.16 -3.52
N ARG A 93 9.62 -2.80 -4.79
CA ARG A 93 10.82 -2.63 -5.65
C ARG A 93 11.70 -1.46 -5.17
N PHE A 94 11.11 -0.33 -4.81
CA PHE A 94 11.86 0.85 -4.36
C PHE A 94 12.61 0.59 -3.06
N PHE A 95 12.03 -0.14 -2.11
CA PHE A 95 12.66 -0.50 -0.84
C PHE A 95 13.45 -1.81 -0.90
N ASP A 96 13.55 -2.42 -2.08
CA ASP A 96 14.21 -3.73 -2.28
C ASP A 96 13.69 -4.79 -1.28
N VAL A 97 12.36 -4.85 -1.14
CA VAL A 97 11.69 -5.76 -0.20
C VAL A 97 11.59 -7.14 -0.85
N GLN A 98 12.73 -7.84 -0.89
CA GLN A 98 12.77 -9.24 -1.34
C GLN A 98 13.21 -10.13 -0.18
N PRO A 99 12.47 -11.22 0.12
CA PRO A 99 12.86 -12.19 1.12
C PRO A 99 14.15 -12.91 0.73
N MET A 100 15.04 -13.08 1.69
CA MET A 100 16.28 -13.85 1.51
C MET A 100 16.12 -15.26 2.07
N VAL A 101 16.95 -16.18 1.59
CA VAL A 101 16.99 -17.55 2.11
C VAL A 101 17.32 -17.54 3.61
N GLY A 102 16.53 -18.25 4.40
CA GLY A 102 16.66 -18.32 5.85
C GLY A 102 15.84 -17.28 6.63
N GLU A 103 15.23 -16.30 5.96
CA GLU A 103 14.34 -15.34 6.63
C GLU A 103 12.98 -15.94 6.97
N THR A 104 12.35 -15.39 8.00
CA THR A 104 11.02 -15.76 8.46
C THR A 104 9.97 -14.81 7.88
N ILE A 105 8.96 -15.37 7.23
CA ILE A 105 7.81 -14.63 6.73
C ILE A 105 6.65 -14.81 7.69
N GLY A 106 6.35 -13.76 8.45
CA GLY A 106 5.16 -13.71 9.30
C GLY A 106 3.92 -13.41 8.49
N LEU A 107 2.87 -14.21 8.68
CA LEU A 107 1.56 -14.01 8.04
C LEU A 107 0.54 -13.60 9.10
N ASP A 108 -0.12 -12.45 8.89
CA ASP A 108 -1.14 -11.92 9.79
C ASP A 108 -2.38 -11.50 9.00
N GLY A 109 -3.54 -11.98 9.44
CA GLY A 109 -4.83 -11.66 8.85
C GLY A 109 -5.54 -10.57 9.64
N LYS A 110 -5.95 -9.49 8.98
CA LYS A 110 -6.65 -8.38 9.60
C LYS A 110 -7.99 -8.07 8.93
N CYS A 111 -9.05 -8.12 9.70
CA CYS A 111 -10.36 -7.64 9.27
C CYS A 111 -10.45 -6.12 9.45
N LEU A 112 -10.67 -5.38 8.37
CA LEU A 112 -10.91 -3.95 8.40
C LEU A 112 -12.39 -3.70 8.77
N ARG A 113 -12.73 -3.81 10.05
CA ARG A 113 -14.11 -3.74 10.56
C ARG A 113 -14.87 -2.47 10.14
N GLY A 114 -14.18 -1.36 9.90
CA GLY A 114 -14.77 -0.12 9.43
C GLY A 114 -15.05 -0.06 7.93
N SER A 115 -14.68 -1.09 7.17
CA SER A 115 -14.86 -1.14 5.71
C SER A 115 -16.17 -1.81 5.27
N TYR A 116 -16.90 -2.49 6.19
CA TYR A 116 -18.18 -3.10 5.82
C TYR A 116 -19.23 -2.03 5.51
N GLN A 117 -20.11 -2.33 4.57
CA GLN A 117 -21.23 -1.48 4.21
C GLN A 117 -22.54 -2.26 4.37
N LEU A 118 -23.44 -1.72 5.18
CA LEU A 118 -24.80 -2.25 5.29
C LEU A 118 -25.67 -1.77 4.13
N GLU A 119 -26.77 -2.48 3.86
CA GLU A 119 -27.83 -1.95 2.99
C GLU A 119 -28.29 -0.60 3.53
N ASP A 120 -28.13 0.42 2.72
CA ASP A 120 -28.70 1.74 2.93
C ASP A 120 -29.66 2.08 1.77
N ASN A 121 -30.44 3.14 1.93
CA ASN A 121 -31.38 3.60 0.90
C ASN A 121 -30.68 4.29 -0.28
N ASN A 122 -29.35 4.23 -0.37
CA ASN A 122 -28.59 4.83 -1.46
C ASN A 122 -28.51 3.83 -2.63
N PRO A 123 -29.13 4.13 -3.80
CA PRO A 123 -29.13 3.19 -4.94
C PRO A 123 -27.75 2.97 -5.56
N TYR A 124 -26.72 3.73 -5.14
CA TYR A 124 -25.34 3.60 -5.61
C TYR A 124 -24.44 2.84 -4.64
N SER A 125 -24.94 2.47 -3.47
CA SER A 125 -24.21 1.68 -2.50
C SER A 125 -24.67 0.23 -2.59
N GLN A 126 -23.68 -0.69 -2.62
CA GLN A 126 -23.97 -2.11 -2.49
C GLN A 126 -23.43 -2.61 -1.15
N PRO A 127 -24.25 -3.37 -0.41
CA PRO A 127 -23.77 -3.94 0.84
C PRO A 127 -22.59 -4.87 0.56
N HIS A 128 -21.53 -4.71 1.32
CA HIS A 128 -20.37 -5.59 1.24
C HIS A 128 -19.83 -5.91 2.64
N PRO A 129 -19.31 -7.12 2.83
CA PRO A 129 -18.68 -7.50 4.09
C PRO A 129 -17.40 -6.69 4.33
N ALA A 130 -16.91 -6.74 5.57
CA ALA A 130 -15.64 -6.11 5.90
C ALA A 130 -14.49 -6.72 5.09
N ILE A 131 -13.60 -5.87 4.60
CA ILE A 131 -12.43 -6.28 3.84
C ILE A 131 -11.47 -7.05 4.76
N MET A 132 -11.05 -8.23 4.32
CA MET A 132 -10.02 -9.01 4.95
C MET A 132 -8.70 -8.80 4.22
N LEU A 133 -7.68 -8.38 4.95
CA LEU A 133 -6.32 -8.28 4.43
C LEU A 133 -5.46 -9.33 5.09
N VAL A 134 -4.67 -10.06 4.31
CA VAL A 134 -3.58 -10.88 4.82
C VAL A 134 -2.27 -10.18 4.46
N SER A 135 -1.49 -9.88 5.47
CA SER A 135 -0.19 -9.25 5.33
C SER A 135 0.91 -10.29 5.52
N ALA A 136 1.90 -10.27 4.64
CA ALA A 136 3.14 -11.01 4.80
C ALA A 136 4.26 -10.02 5.15
N TYR A 137 5.08 -10.30 6.15
CA TYR A 137 6.17 -9.44 6.55
C TYR A 137 7.44 -10.25 6.86
N ILE A 138 8.58 -9.68 6.54
CA ILE A 138 9.90 -10.25 6.85
C ILE A 138 10.21 -9.91 8.31
N VAL A 139 10.19 -10.92 9.18
CA VAL A 139 10.30 -10.74 10.64
C VAL A 139 11.62 -10.06 11.02
N GLU A 140 12.73 -10.50 10.45
CA GLU A 140 14.07 -10.04 10.77
C GLU A 140 14.30 -8.57 10.41
N ARG A 141 13.64 -8.10 9.34
CA ARG A 141 13.79 -6.72 8.83
C ARG A 141 12.60 -5.82 9.14
N GLY A 142 11.49 -6.36 9.61
CA GLY A 142 10.25 -5.59 9.84
C GLY A 142 9.64 -4.98 8.57
N LEU A 143 9.91 -5.57 7.39
CA LEU A 143 9.44 -5.08 6.11
C LEU A 143 8.19 -5.84 5.68
N ILE A 144 7.16 -5.11 5.29
CA ILE A 144 5.92 -5.71 4.79
C ILE A 144 6.08 -6.02 3.31
N LEU A 145 5.80 -7.27 2.96
CA LEU A 145 5.58 -7.70 1.59
C LEU A 145 4.23 -7.19 1.11
N GLU A 146 3.92 -7.43 -0.16
CA GLU A 146 2.65 -7.01 -0.75
C GLU A 146 1.45 -7.52 0.07
N PRO A 147 0.53 -6.64 0.54
CA PRO A 147 -0.68 -7.07 1.21
C PRO A 147 -1.61 -7.76 0.21
N PHE A 148 -2.26 -8.82 0.66
CA PHE A 148 -3.20 -9.61 -0.14
C PHE A 148 -4.62 -9.38 0.35
N GLU A 149 -5.50 -8.89 -0.53
CA GLU A 149 -6.93 -8.78 -0.26
C GLU A 149 -7.58 -10.15 -0.45
N VAL A 150 -8.33 -10.58 0.55
CA VAL A 150 -9.04 -11.85 0.53
C VAL A 150 -10.54 -11.57 0.45
N ASP A 151 -11.21 -12.17 -0.51
CA ASP A 151 -12.66 -12.13 -0.58
C ASP A 151 -13.27 -12.64 0.74
N ALA A 152 -14.19 -11.88 1.29
CA ALA A 152 -14.78 -12.06 2.62
C ALA A 152 -15.46 -13.43 2.88
N LYS A 153 -15.55 -14.29 1.91
CA LYS A 153 -16.17 -15.62 2.02
C LYS A 153 -15.24 -16.77 2.41
N PRO A 154 -13.95 -16.81 2.04
CA PRO A 154 -13.07 -17.83 2.60
C PRO A 154 -12.55 -17.37 3.95
N ASN A 155 -12.58 -18.26 4.94
CA ASN A 155 -11.90 -18.08 6.20
C ASN A 155 -10.41 -17.78 5.93
N GLU A 156 -9.78 -16.95 6.78
CA GLU A 156 -8.34 -16.68 6.82
C GLU A 156 -7.49 -17.95 6.59
N ILE A 157 -7.93 -19.09 7.13
CA ILE A 157 -7.37 -20.43 6.94
C ILE A 157 -7.23 -20.83 5.46
N LYS A 158 -8.13 -20.38 4.57
CA LYS A 158 -8.05 -20.69 3.12
C LYS A 158 -7.19 -19.72 2.35
N ALA A 159 -7.04 -18.50 2.84
CA ALA A 159 -6.27 -17.45 2.20
C ALA A 159 -4.76 -17.66 2.37
N ILE A 160 -4.31 -18.19 3.50
CA ILE A 160 -2.88 -18.42 3.78
C ILE A 160 -2.23 -19.36 2.77
N PRO A 161 -2.79 -20.54 2.43
CA PRO A 161 -2.22 -21.41 1.40
C PRO A 161 -2.11 -20.74 0.03
N GLU A 162 -3.13 -19.98 -0.35
CA GLU A 162 -3.15 -19.26 -1.62
C GLU A 162 -2.07 -18.16 -1.64
N LEU A 163 -1.91 -17.41 -0.55
CA LEU A 163 -0.86 -16.42 -0.39
C LEU A 163 0.53 -17.05 -0.46
N ILE A 164 0.77 -18.18 0.22
CA ILE A 164 2.05 -18.90 0.17
C ILE A 164 2.36 -19.34 -1.26
N GLN A 165 1.37 -19.86 -1.99
CA GLN A 165 1.54 -20.24 -3.39
C GLN A 165 1.82 -19.03 -4.28
N ARG A 166 1.12 -17.91 -4.07
CA ARG A 166 1.32 -16.68 -4.83
C ARG A 166 2.70 -16.06 -4.59
N LEU A 167 3.16 -16.06 -3.34
CA LEU A 167 4.51 -15.58 -2.99
C LEU A 167 5.61 -16.43 -3.63
N ALA A 168 5.36 -17.71 -3.86
CA ALA A 168 6.28 -18.66 -4.51
C ALA A 168 7.72 -18.63 -3.96
N LEU A 169 7.88 -18.28 -2.68
CA LEU A 169 9.18 -18.14 -2.02
C LEU A 169 9.79 -19.50 -1.70
N LYS A 170 11.11 -19.61 -1.88
CA LYS A 170 11.88 -20.81 -1.55
C LYS A 170 12.94 -20.50 -0.51
N GLY A 171 13.15 -21.43 0.40
CA GLY A 171 14.19 -21.31 1.44
C GLY A 171 13.87 -20.32 2.54
N VAL A 172 12.61 -19.97 2.73
CA VAL A 172 12.10 -19.14 3.84
C VAL A 172 11.30 -19.98 4.82
N VAL A 173 11.10 -19.46 6.03
CA VAL A 173 10.24 -20.05 7.04
C VAL A 173 8.94 -19.25 7.10
N PHE A 174 7.78 -19.91 7.00
CA PHE A 174 6.50 -19.25 7.23
C PHE A 174 6.06 -19.39 8.68
N ALA A 175 5.75 -18.26 9.32
CA ALA A 175 5.21 -18.19 10.68
C ALA A 175 3.81 -17.57 10.65
N PHE A 176 2.83 -18.22 11.27
CA PHE A 176 1.45 -17.76 11.36
C PHE A 176 0.81 -18.21 12.66
N ASP A 177 -0.32 -17.61 13.04
CA ASP A 177 -1.01 -17.93 14.29
C ASP A 177 -1.47 -19.40 14.30
N ALA A 178 -1.44 -20.02 15.49
CA ALA A 178 -1.80 -21.42 15.72
C ALA A 178 -3.22 -21.78 15.23
N ILE A 179 -4.13 -20.81 15.21
CA ILE A 179 -5.50 -20.99 14.69
C ILE A 179 -5.52 -21.40 13.21
N ASN A 180 -4.48 -21.02 12.48
CA ASN A 180 -4.31 -21.28 11.05
C ASN A 180 -3.56 -22.58 10.76
N THR A 181 -3.08 -23.29 11.81
CA THR A 181 -2.31 -24.53 11.67
C THR A 181 -3.25 -25.71 11.42
N GLN A 182 -3.62 -25.97 10.19
CA GLN A 182 -4.39 -27.14 9.78
C GLN A 182 -3.54 -28.15 8.99
N LYS A 183 -3.92 -29.44 9.07
CA LYS A 183 -3.21 -30.55 8.38
C LYS A 183 -2.98 -30.34 6.88
N LYS A 184 -3.81 -29.51 6.21
CA LYS A 184 -3.68 -29.20 4.76
C LYS A 184 -2.56 -28.20 4.44
N LEU A 185 -2.01 -27.50 5.44
CA LEU A 185 -0.94 -26.52 5.24
C LEU A 185 0.47 -27.15 5.29
N VAL A 186 0.58 -28.37 5.84
CA VAL A 186 1.86 -29.04 6.14
C VAL A 186 2.12 -30.22 5.19
N SER A 187 1.25 -30.47 4.24
CA SER A 187 1.40 -31.46 3.18
C SER A 187 1.78 -30.79 1.86
#